data_d63e94e168fd44ed9334bc75bfe35620
#
_entry.id   d63e94e168fd44ed9334bc75bfe35620
#
_cell.length_a   1.000
_cell.length_b   1.000
_cell.length_c   1.000
_cell.angle_alpha   90.00
_cell.angle_beta   90.00
_cell.angle_gamma   90.00
#
_symmetry.space_group_name_H-M   'P 1'
#
loop_
_entity.id
_entity.type
_entity.pdbx_description
1 polymer ?
#
loop_
_entity_poly.entity_id
_entity_poly.type
_entity_poly.pdbx_seq_one_letter_code
_entity_poly.pdbx_strand_id
1 'polypeptide(L)'
;LDEPDHPLNAVFGGRDWEFRDEFFRVGEPYSRRRVRVLFRIDTARTDLTQGRGFGPLERADHDYALAWVHSYGRGRVFYCTIAHNPYVFWDTRMLAFYLGAIQFALGDLSAPTTPSAWLTPAGRAAERLGWRLGVESYTFHRHTFFETVDRAVQLGLPFVGGLSFQKVSAALPKNFEPGLSDEELQTIRLKLADAGVRLLTYYLQEIPGDEAGCRRVFEFGRKLGIETFMSEPRVEALDLIERFAEEYGINVALHNHDPKASPHYWSPDAILKVCAVRSPRLGAAADVGYWMRAGLDPVEGIRKLGPRLITLQMHELDELSPRGSDVPWGTGAGRAAALFREIHRLGLRPTMIGLEYSKDFDNNFDAVAQCVDFFNRLVLELAPPPAPPRP
;
A
#
# COMPACT_ATOMS: atom_id res chain seq x y z
N LEU A 1 14.91 -2.80 20.78
CA LEU A 1 13.71 -2.56 19.97
C LEU A 1 14.09 -2.17 18.55
N ASP A 2 13.46 -2.76 17.52
CA ASP A 2 13.56 -2.27 16.13
C ASP A 2 12.60 -1.11 15.87
N GLU A 3 11.45 -1.13 16.54
CA GLU A 3 10.36 -0.19 16.37
C GLU A 3 9.93 0.42 17.73
N PRO A 4 10.72 1.33 18.32
CA PRO A 4 10.40 1.91 19.63
C PRO A 4 9.07 2.66 19.67
N ASP A 5 8.68 3.29 18.57
CA ASP A 5 7.44 4.09 18.45
C ASP A 5 6.22 3.27 17.98
N HIS A 6 6.38 1.97 17.71
CA HIS A 6 5.27 1.14 17.27
C HIS A 6 4.23 0.97 18.40
N PRO A 7 2.91 1.09 18.12
CA PRO A 7 1.87 1.04 19.15
C PRO A 7 1.96 -0.19 20.07
N LEU A 8 2.32 -1.36 19.52
CA LEU A 8 2.51 -2.59 20.31
C LEU A 8 3.71 -2.48 21.27
N ASN A 9 4.75 -1.75 20.93
CA ASN A 9 5.95 -1.59 21.74
C ASN A 9 5.83 -0.47 22.81
N ALA A 10 4.70 0.23 22.86
CA ALA A 10 4.49 1.33 23.82
C ALA A 10 4.73 0.92 25.28
N VAL A 11 4.44 -0.33 25.61
CA VAL A 11 4.62 -0.92 26.97
C VAL A 11 6.07 -1.01 27.41
N PHE A 12 7.04 -0.93 26.48
CA PHE A 12 8.47 -0.98 26.77
C PHE A 12 9.10 0.41 26.93
N GLY A 13 8.32 1.48 26.80
CA GLY A 13 8.77 2.87 26.98
C GLY A 13 9.88 3.30 26.01
N GLY A 14 9.94 2.69 24.81
CA GLY A 14 10.95 3.02 23.78
C GLY A 14 12.38 2.56 24.10
N ARG A 15 12.57 1.69 25.09
CA ARG A 15 13.88 1.26 25.60
C ARG A 15 14.07 -0.23 25.42
N ASP A 16 15.30 -0.63 25.14
CA ASP A 16 15.71 -2.02 25.22
C ASP A 16 15.58 -2.54 26.66
N TRP A 17 15.32 -3.83 26.80
CA TRP A 17 15.21 -4.47 28.11
C TRP A 17 15.90 -5.83 28.12
N GLU A 18 16.30 -6.29 29.31
CA GLU A 18 16.79 -7.64 29.51
C GLU A 18 15.60 -8.56 29.83
N PHE A 19 15.64 -9.73 29.21
CA PHE A 19 14.67 -10.78 29.47
C PHE A 19 15.33 -12.15 29.35
N ARG A 20 14.93 -13.07 30.19
CA ARG A 20 15.43 -14.44 30.17
C ARG A 20 14.30 -15.37 29.79
N ASP A 21 14.43 -16.03 28.66
CA ASP A 21 13.50 -17.05 28.20
C ASP A 21 14.22 -18.00 27.22
N GLU A 22 13.54 -19.02 26.75
CA GLU A 22 13.94 -19.77 25.58
C GLU A 22 13.41 -19.07 24.31
N PHE A 23 14.31 -18.80 23.36
CA PHE A 23 13.95 -18.10 22.13
C PHE A 23 14.06 -19.03 20.94
N PHE A 24 13.00 -19.06 20.12
CA PHE A 24 13.06 -19.74 18.83
C PHE A 24 13.77 -18.86 17.82
N ARG A 25 14.67 -19.48 17.07
CA ARG A 25 15.30 -18.85 15.91
C ARG A 25 14.52 -19.21 14.67
N VAL A 26 14.28 -18.22 13.83
CA VAL A 26 13.53 -18.39 12.60
C VAL A 26 14.47 -18.54 11.41
N GLY A 27 14.21 -19.55 10.59
CA GLY A 27 14.88 -19.78 9.30
C GLY A 27 14.04 -19.25 8.14
N GLU A 28 14.41 -19.63 6.92
CA GLU A 28 13.59 -19.37 5.75
C GLU A 28 12.16 -19.95 5.91
N PRO A 29 11.13 -19.26 5.45
CA PRO A 29 11.15 -18.09 4.58
C PRO A 29 11.06 -16.73 5.31
N TYR A 30 11.55 -16.59 6.54
CA TYR A 30 11.59 -15.31 7.25
C TYR A 30 12.44 -14.28 6.48
N SER A 31 11.91 -13.07 6.36
CA SER A 31 12.61 -11.92 5.76
C SER A 31 12.00 -10.61 6.25
N ARG A 32 12.84 -9.59 6.46
CA ARG A 32 12.39 -8.21 6.73
C ARG A 32 11.59 -7.58 5.59
N ARG A 33 11.60 -8.18 4.41
CA ARG A 33 10.68 -7.81 3.30
C ARG A 33 9.25 -8.31 3.52
N ARG A 34 9.06 -9.37 4.31
CA ARG A 34 7.75 -9.98 4.56
C ARG A 34 7.08 -9.50 5.83
N VAL A 35 7.88 -9.08 6.82
CA VAL A 35 7.37 -8.76 8.16
C VAL A 35 7.93 -7.44 8.67
N ARG A 36 7.15 -6.79 9.54
CA ARG A 36 7.61 -5.67 10.35
C ARG A 36 8.11 -6.22 11.69
N VAL A 37 9.41 -6.18 11.89
CA VAL A 37 10.05 -6.66 13.12
C VAL A 37 9.84 -5.61 14.21
N LEU A 38 9.30 -6.04 15.34
CA LEU A 38 9.05 -5.19 16.50
C LEU A 38 10.29 -5.10 17.39
N PHE A 39 10.92 -6.25 17.66
CA PHE A 39 12.18 -6.35 18.39
C PHE A 39 12.91 -7.64 18.06
N ARG A 40 14.20 -7.64 18.33
CA ARG A 40 15.13 -8.75 18.07
C ARG A 40 16.10 -8.93 19.23
N ILE A 41 16.89 -10.01 19.19
CA ILE A 41 18.03 -10.22 20.10
C ILE A 41 19.12 -9.16 19.79
N ASP A 42 19.64 -8.54 20.84
CA ASP A 42 20.89 -7.80 20.77
C ASP A 42 22.07 -8.79 20.80
N THR A 43 22.62 -9.09 19.63
CA THR A 43 23.69 -10.09 19.48
C THR A 43 25.02 -9.66 20.10
N ALA A 44 25.22 -8.36 20.37
CA ALA A 44 26.41 -7.86 21.06
C ALA A 44 26.34 -8.07 22.57
N ARG A 45 25.13 -8.24 23.11
CA ARG A 45 24.89 -8.36 24.57
C ARG A 45 24.33 -9.72 24.98
N THR A 46 24.08 -10.62 24.03
CA THR A 46 23.47 -11.93 24.29
C THR A 46 24.43 -13.04 23.90
N ASP A 47 24.69 -13.96 24.84
CA ASP A 47 25.43 -15.17 24.54
C ASP A 47 24.60 -16.15 23.71
N LEU A 48 24.90 -16.24 22.42
CA LEU A 48 24.23 -17.12 21.49
C LEU A 48 24.81 -18.54 21.42
N THR A 49 25.91 -18.80 22.18
CA THR A 49 26.55 -20.13 22.24
C THR A 49 25.84 -21.06 23.18
N GLN A 50 25.05 -20.52 24.13
CA GLN A 50 24.26 -21.30 25.08
C GLN A 50 22.90 -21.65 24.44
N GLY A 51 22.71 -22.91 24.19
CA GLY A 51 21.43 -23.41 23.73
C GLY A 51 21.50 -24.87 23.30
N ARG A 52 20.47 -25.61 23.60
CA ARG A 52 20.26 -26.97 23.07
C ARG A 52 19.61 -26.83 21.70
N GLY A 53 20.40 -26.37 20.71
CA GLY A 53 19.90 -26.16 19.37
C GLY A 53 20.09 -27.37 18.46
N PHE A 54 19.13 -27.66 17.62
CA PHE A 54 19.26 -28.58 16.51
C PHE A 54 19.78 -27.80 15.28
N GLY A 55 21.05 -27.97 14.94
CA GLY A 55 21.68 -27.34 13.78
C GLY A 55 22.46 -26.06 14.09
N PRO A 56 23.04 -25.41 13.06
CA PRO A 56 23.87 -24.23 13.22
C PRO A 56 23.08 -23.09 13.86
N LEU A 57 23.69 -22.48 14.87
CA LEU A 57 23.11 -21.39 15.64
C LEU A 57 23.16 -20.04 14.90
N GLU A 58 24.05 -19.92 13.93
CA GLU A 58 24.36 -18.65 13.28
C GLU A 58 23.53 -18.42 12.02
N ARG A 59 22.90 -17.24 11.96
CA ARG A 59 22.39 -16.66 10.73
C ARG A 59 23.46 -15.75 10.15
N ALA A 60 23.70 -15.82 8.85
CA ALA A 60 24.68 -14.99 8.17
C ALA A 60 24.37 -13.48 8.27
N ASP A 61 23.08 -13.13 8.41
CA ASP A 61 22.59 -11.75 8.54
C ASP A 61 22.52 -11.27 10.00
N HIS A 62 22.82 -12.13 10.98
CA HIS A 62 22.71 -11.85 12.43
C HIS A 62 21.35 -11.27 12.85
N ASP A 63 20.28 -11.51 12.09
CA ASP A 63 18.93 -11.00 12.34
C ASP A 63 18.07 -12.04 13.07
N TYR A 64 18.02 -11.91 14.39
CA TYR A 64 17.27 -12.81 15.28
C TYR A 64 16.00 -12.13 15.79
N ALA A 65 15.02 -11.97 14.90
CA ALA A 65 13.73 -11.38 15.25
C ALA A 65 12.97 -12.25 16.26
N LEU A 66 12.43 -11.63 17.29
CA LEU A 66 11.66 -12.28 18.36
C LEU A 66 10.17 -11.99 18.27
N ALA A 67 9.79 -10.83 17.74
CA ALA A 67 8.40 -10.50 17.49
C ALA A 67 8.25 -9.68 16.21
N TRP A 68 7.17 -9.92 15.48
CA TRP A 68 6.82 -9.19 14.27
C TRP A 68 5.33 -9.17 14.00
N VAL A 69 4.92 -8.25 13.13
CA VAL A 69 3.59 -8.17 12.57
C VAL A 69 3.64 -8.16 11.05
N HIS A 70 2.56 -8.61 10.42
CA HIS A 70 2.36 -8.43 8.99
C HIS A 70 0.87 -8.49 8.63
N SER A 71 0.51 -7.97 7.45
CA SER A 71 -0.81 -8.15 6.87
C SER A 71 -0.87 -9.50 6.12
N TYR A 72 -2.01 -10.17 6.18
CA TYR A 72 -2.30 -11.34 5.38
C TYR A 72 -3.69 -11.18 4.73
N GLY A 73 -3.74 -10.88 3.44
CA GLY A 73 -4.94 -10.39 2.80
C GLY A 73 -5.46 -9.14 3.53
N ARG A 74 -6.68 -9.17 4.00
CA ARG A 74 -7.27 -8.11 4.85
C ARG A 74 -7.09 -8.35 6.35
N GLY A 75 -6.52 -9.49 6.72
CA GLY A 75 -6.24 -9.85 8.10
C GLY A 75 -4.90 -9.32 8.60
N ARG A 76 -4.65 -9.55 9.89
CA ARG A 76 -3.44 -9.15 10.61
C ARG A 76 -2.86 -10.36 11.32
N VAL A 77 -1.55 -10.47 11.29
CA VAL A 77 -0.81 -11.53 11.97
C VAL A 77 0.18 -10.88 12.92
N PHE A 78 0.21 -11.40 14.12
CA PHE A 78 1.22 -11.12 15.13
C PHE A 78 1.92 -12.43 15.49
N TYR A 79 3.22 -12.38 15.66
CA TYR A 79 4.05 -13.48 16.17
C TYR A 79 4.99 -12.96 17.25
N CYS A 80 5.18 -13.77 18.28
CA CYS A 80 6.20 -13.56 19.30
C CYS A 80 6.70 -14.91 19.82
N THR A 81 8.02 -15.04 19.98
CA THR A 81 8.66 -16.25 20.48
C THR A 81 8.87 -16.24 22.01
N ILE A 82 8.67 -15.11 22.70
CA ILE A 82 8.85 -14.99 24.15
C ILE A 82 7.60 -15.52 24.88
N ALA A 83 7.54 -16.81 25.14
CA ALA A 83 6.39 -17.44 25.78
C ALA A 83 6.70 -18.86 26.32
N HIS A 84 7.97 -19.24 26.45
CA HIS A 84 8.32 -20.61 26.84
C HIS A 84 8.14 -20.84 28.34
N ASN A 85 8.66 -19.96 29.17
CA ASN A 85 8.64 -20.12 30.61
C ASN A 85 7.41 -19.49 31.28
N PRO A 86 6.84 -20.10 32.32
CA PRO A 86 5.63 -19.57 32.98
C PRO A 86 5.79 -18.14 33.53
N TYR A 87 6.96 -17.75 33.97
CA TYR A 87 7.20 -16.42 34.55
C TYR A 87 7.07 -15.28 33.51
N VAL A 88 7.12 -15.57 32.22
CA VAL A 88 6.79 -14.60 31.16
C VAL A 88 5.42 -13.99 31.39
N PHE A 89 4.47 -14.82 31.81
CA PHE A 89 3.07 -14.41 32.07
C PHE A 89 2.87 -13.73 33.45
N TRP A 90 3.94 -13.54 34.20
CA TRP A 90 3.96 -12.73 35.42
C TRP A 90 4.61 -11.35 35.19
N ASP A 91 5.30 -11.14 34.06
CA ASP A 91 5.81 -9.82 33.67
C ASP A 91 4.65 -8.98 33.10
N THR A 92 4.32 -7.90 33.83
CA THR A 92 3.19 -7.02 33.44
C THR A 92 3.37 -6.35 32.08
N ARG A 93 4.63 -6.10 31.65
CA ARG A 93 4.92 -5.54 30.32
C ARG A 93 4.59 -6.56 29.23
N MET A 94 5.00 -7.84 29.44
CA MET A 94 4.69 -8.91 28.48
C MET A 94 3.20 -9.17 28.40
N LEU A 95 2.48 -9.17 29.53
CA LEU A 95 1.02 -9.28 29.52
C LEU A 95 0.36 -8.13 28.75
N ALA A 96 0.80 -6.89 28.97
CA ALA A 96 0.27 -5.73 28.25
C ALA A 96 0.63 -5.79 26.75
N PHE A 97 1.83 -6.28 26.40
CA PHE A 97 2.24 -6.50 25.03
C PHE A 97 1.33 -7.53 24.32
N TYR A 98 1.07 -8.68 24.95
CA TYR A 98 0.18 -9.71 24.41
C TYR A 98 -1.27 -9.23 24.32
N LEU A 99 -1.76 -8.45 25.29
CA LEU A 99 -3.09 -7.84 25.20
C LEU A 99 -3.19 -6.91 23.99
N GLY A 100 -2.19 -6.04 23.79
CA GLY A 100 -2.12 -5.18 22.61
C GLY A 100 -2.07 -5.99 21.31
N ALA A 101 -1.34 -7.10 21.30
CA ALA A 101 -1.26 -7.99 20.14
C ALA A 101 -2.61 -8.67 19.81
N ILE A 102 -3.37 -9.08 20.82
CA ILE A 102 -4.73 -9.63 20.64
C ILE A 102 -5.65 -8.53 20.07
N GLN A 103 -5.63 -7.34 20.66
CA GLN A 103 -6.42 -6.19 20.16
C GLN A 103 -6.05 -5.84 18.71
N PHE A 104 -4.75 -5.87 18.37
CA PHE A 104 -4.28 -5.66 17.01
C PHE A 104 -4.83 -6.74 16.06
N ALA A 105 -4.75 -8.02 16.43
CA ALA A 105 -5.25 -9.13 15.60
C ALA A 105 -6.77 -9.05 15.38
N LEU A 106 -7.52 -8.66 16.40
CA LEU A 106 -8.98 -8.46 16.34
C LEU A 106 -9.37 -7.18 15.59
N GLY A 107 -8.48 -6.21 15.49
CA GLY A 107 -8.71 -4.93 14.81
C GLY A 107 -9.11 -3.78 15.75
N ASP A 108 -9.14 -4.01 17.04
CA ASP A 108 -9.44 -2.97 18.05
C ASP A 108 -8.27 -1.99 18.21
N LEU A 109 -7.04 -2.46 18.01
CA LEU A 109 -5.84 -1.64 17.97
C LEU A 109 -5.31 -1.52 16.54
N SER A 110 -5.29 -0.32 16.01
CA SER A 110 -4.65 -0.04 14.72
C SER A 110 -3.14 0.14 14.90
N ALA A 111 -2.36 -0.61 14.11
CA ALA A 111 -0.91 -0.49 14.09
C ALA A 111 -0.38 -0.75 12.67
N PRO A 112 0.72 -0.09 12.25
CA PRO A 112 1.27 -0.25 10.92
C PRO A 112 1.93 -1.62 10.74
N THR A 113 1.81 -2.17 9.53
CA THR A 113 2.33 -3.50 9.16
C THR A 113 3.31 -3.45 7.99
N THR A 114 3.70 -2.26 7.53
CA THR A 114 4.68 -2.10 6.46
C THR A 114 5.96 -2.87 6.82
N PRO A 115 6.43 -3.82 6.00
CA PRO A 115 7.61 -4.62 6.32
C PRO A 115 8.85 -3.77 6.58
N SER A 116 9.72 -4.24 7.49
CA SER A 116 10.87 -3.46 7.96
C SER A 116 11.83 -3.03 6.85
N ALA A 117 11.96 -3.81 5.78
CA ALA A 117 12.83 -3.46 4.65
C ALA A 117 12.42 -2.16 3.92
N TRP A 118 11.17 -1.75 4.04
CA TRP A 118 10.63 -0.54 3.39
C TRP A 118 10.67 0.70 4.30
N LEU A 119 11.08 0.55 5.55
CA LEU A 119 11.08 1.61 6.56
C LEU A 119 12.34 2.50 6.46
N THR A 120 12.60 3.03 5.28
CA THR A 120 13.58 4.11 5.08
C THR A 120 13.12 5.37 5.82
N PRO A 121 13.98 6.39 6.02
CA PRO A 121 13.54 7.67 6.58
C PRO A 121 12.32 8.26 5.86
N ALA A 122 12.28 8.20 4.52
CA ALA A 122 11.15 8.65 3.72
C ALA A 122 9.91 7.74 3.89
N GLY A 123 10.09 6.42 3.93
CA GLY A 123 9.02 5.46 4.20
C GLY A 123 8.35 5.70 5.56
N ARG A 124 9.14 5.97 6.60
CA ARG A 124 8.60 6.35 7.93
C ARG A 124 7.91 7.72 7.91
N ALA A 125 8.41 8.67 7.14
CA ALA A 125 7.77 9.97 6.96
C ALA A 125 6.42 9.83 6.25
N ALA A 126 6.36 9.07 5.16
CA ALA A 126 5.12 8.77 4.44
C ALA A 126 4.10 8.05 5.35
N GLU A 127 4.56 7.09 6.17
CA GLU A 127 3.70 6.39 7.13
C GLU A 127 3.10 7.34 8.18
N ARG A 128 3.87 8.32 8.71
CA ARG A 128 3.34 9.35 9.62
C ARG A 128 2.31 10.26 8.96
N LEU A 129 2.45 10.55 7.68
CA LEU A 129 1.45 11.27 6.89
C LEU A 129 0.20 10.42 6.58
N GLY A 130 0.29 9.09 6.74
CA GLY A 130 -0.72 8.14 6.31
C GLY A 130 -0.75 7.96 4.79
N TRP A 131 0.37 8.22 4.11
CA TRP A 131 0.52 8.15 2.66
C TRP A 131 1.20 6.86 2.23
N ARG A 132 0.70 6.28 1.15
CA ARG A 132 1.18 5.01 0.58
C ARG A 132 1.53 5.25 -0.89
N LEU A 133 2.82 5.41 -1.19
CA LEU A 133 3.31 5.51 -2.56
C LEU A 133 3.40 4.11 -3.17
N GLY A 134 2.77 3.92 -4.31
CA GLY A 134 2.88 2.72 -5.13
C GLY A 134 3.01 3.06 -6.60
N VAL A 135 3.27 2.07 -7.44
CA VAL A 135 3.26 2.24 -8.90
C VAL A 135 2.00 1.62 -9.49
N GLU A 136 1.32 2.37 -10.37
CA GLU A 136 0.24 1.83 -11.17
C GLU A 136 0.79 0.96 -12.31
N SER A 137 0.22 -0.21 -12.49
CA SER A 137 0.69 -1.19 -13.48
C SER A 137 0.71 -0.65 -14.92
N TYR A 138 -0.08 0.36 -15.24
CA TYR A 138 -0.07 0.97 -16.57
C TYR A 138 1.30 1.59 -16.92
N THR A 139 2.03 2.10 -15.93
CA THR A 139 3.42 2.59 -16.08
C THR A 139 4.32 1.56 -16.76
N PHE A 140 4.10 0.29 -16.46
CA PHE A 140 4.88 -0.85 -16.96
C PHE A 140 4.01 -1.87 -17.72
N HIS A 141 2.92 -1.46 -18.34
CA HIS A 141 1.94 -2.37 -18.98
C HIS A 141 2.49 -3.20 -20.15
N ARG A 142 3.65 -2.83 -20.71
CA ARG A 142 4.38 -3.64 -21.71
C ARG A 142 5.11 -4.83 -21.08
N HIS A 143 5.22 -4.87 -19.77
CA HIS A 143 5.73 -5.98 -18.98
C HIS A 143 4.58 -6.74 -18.35
N THR A 144 4.85 -7.93 -17.82
CA THR A 144 3.88 -8.69 -17.03
C THR A 144 3.68 -8.05 -15.65
N PHE A 145 2.58 -8.42 -14.97
CA PHE A 145 2.34 -7.96 -13.60
C PHE A 145 3.48 -8.39 -12.65
N PHE A 146 4.03 -9.60 -12.81
CA PHE A 146 5.16 -10.04 -11.99
C PHE A 146 6.41 -9.20 -12.21
N GLU A 147 6.71 -8.82 -13.45
CA GLU A 147 7.81 -7.89 -13.75
C GLU A 147 7.53 -6.49 -13.22
N THR A 148 6.26 -6.04 -13.21
CA THR A 148 5.87 -4.78 -12.55
C THR A 148 6.14 -4.85 -11.04
N VAL A 149 5.83 -5.96 -10.38
CA VAL A 149 6.15 -6.17 -8.96
C VAL A 149 7.67 -6.13 -8.73
N ASP A 150 8.47 -6.76 -9.60
CA ASP A 150 9.93 -6.73 -9.50
C ASP A 150 10.50 -5.31 -9.68
N ARG A 151 9.94 -4.53 -10.59
CA ARG A 151 10.29 -3.11 -10.78
C ARG A 151 9.88 -2.26 -9.57
N ALA A 152 8.73 -2.50 -8.96
CA ALA A 152 8.33 -1.85 -7.72
C ALA A 152 9.36 -2.10 -6.60
N VAL A 153 9.83 -3.35 -6.46
CA VAL A 153 10.90 -3.71 -5.51
C VAL A 153 12.19 -2.93 -5.80
N GLN A 154 12.62 -2.86 -7.07
CA GLN A 154 13.82 -2.11 -7.47
C GLN A 154 13.70 -0.61 -7.18
N LEU A 155 12.50 -0.04 -7.31
CA LEU A 155 12.18 1.35 -6.99
C LEU A 155 12.00 1.62 -5.49
N GLY A 156 12.02 0.59 -4.64
CA GLY A 156 11.77 0.75 -3.22
C GLY A 156 10.30 0.99 -2.87
N LEU A 157 9.36 0.55 -3.70
CA LEU A 157 7.92 0.77 -3.54
C LEU A 157 7.23 -0.46 -2.93
N PRO A 158 6.60 -0.33 -1.75
CA PRO A 158 5.92 -1.45 -1.09
C PRO A 158 4.49 -1.68 -1.60
N PHE A 159 4.00 -0.89 -2.56
CA PHE A 159 2.63 -0.96 -3.05
C PHE A 159 2.57 -0.93 -4.58
N VAL A 160 1.56 -1.63 -5.12
CA VAL A 160 1.26 -1.63 -6.55
C VAL A 160 -0.25 -1.52 -6.80
N GLY A 161 -0.62 -0.95 -7.94
CA GLY A 161 -1.94 -1.07 -8.53
C GLY A 161 -1.93 -2.13 -9.63
N GLY A 162 -2.98 -2.96 -9.69
CA GLY A 162 -3.15 -3.99 -10.72
C GLY A 162 -3.92 -3.48 -11.93
N LEU A 163 -3.81 -4.20 -13.06
CA LEU A 163 -4.41 -3.82 -14.32
C LEU A 163 -5.02 -5.04 -15.01
N SER A 164 -6.32 -4.99 -15.31
CA SER A 164 -7.10 -6.15 -15.79
C SER A 164 -6.62 -6.75 -17.11
N PHE A 165 -6.11 -5.93 -18.02
CA PHE A 165 -5.64 -6.39 -19.34
C PHE A 165 -4.14 -6.68 -19.40
N GLN A 166 -3.41 -6.58 -18.28
CA GLN A 166 -2.00 -6.96 -18.20
C GLN A 166 -1.85 -8.46 -17.99
N LYS A 167 -0.86 -9.09 -18.64
CA LYS A 167 -0.55 -10.50 -18.38
C LYS A 167 0.03 -10.71 -16.98
N VAL A 168 -0.34 -11.81 -16.32
CA VAL A 168 0.17 -12.11 -14.97
C VAL A 168 1.67 -12.35 -14.98
N SER A 169 2.15 -13.30 -15.81
CA SER A 169 3.56 -13.63 -15.96
C SER A 169 3.82 -14.43 -17.24
N ALA A 170 5.09 -14.68 -17.58
CA ALA A 170 5.45 -15.56 -18.68
C ALA A 170 4.98 -17.01 -18.44
N ALA A 171 5.03 -17.48 -17.19
CA ALA A 171 4.56 -18.82 -16.82
C ALA A 171 3.01 -18.91 -16.72
N LEU A 172 2.35 -17.80 -16.47
CA LEU A 172 0.89 -17.67 -16.45
C LEU A 172 0.48 -16.54 -17.41
N PRO A 173 0.42 -16.79 -18.74
CA PRO A 173 0.22 -15.77 -19.76
C PRO A 173 -1.27 -15.37 -19.93
N LYS A 174 -2.05 -15.48 -18.87
CA LYS A 174 -3.43 -15.01 -18.79
C LYS A 174 -3.47 -13.55 -18.37
N ASN A 175 -4.54 -12.84 -18.75
CA ASN A 175 -4.81 -11.52 -18.23
C ASN A 175 -5.03 -11.61 -16.70
N PHE A 176 -4.60 -10.57 -16.00
CA PHE A 176 -4.82 -10.44 -14.58
C PHE A 176 -6.26 -9.98 -14.34
N GLU A 177 -7.24 -10.88 -14.39
CA GLU A 177 -8.67 -10.53 -14.36
C GLU A 177 -9.50 -11.47 -13.44
N PRO A 178 -10.73 -11.09 -13.07
CA PRO A 178 -11.58 -11.85 -12.13
C PRO A 178 -12.01 -13.26 -12.56
N GLY A 179 -11.47 -13.79 -13.65
CA GLY A 179 -11.69 -15.17 -14.15
C GLY A 179 -10.59 -16.16 -13.78
N LEU A 180 -9.55 -15.74 -13.06
CA LEU A 180 -8.46 -16.61 -12.64
C LEU A 180 -8.91 -17.62 -11.57
N SER A 181 -8.36 -18.84 -11.61
CA SER A 181 -8.62 -19.89 -10.62
C SER A 181 -8.01 -19.56 -9.25
N ASP A 182 -8.39 -20.30 -8.21
CA ASP A 182 -7.85 -20.12 -6.86
C ASP A 182 -6.34 -20.43 -6.80
N GLU A 183 -5.85 -21.41 -7.57
CA GLU A 183 -4.43 -21.75 -7.70
C GLU A 183 -3.65 -20.63 -8.40
N GLU A 184 -4.23 -20.03 -9.45
CA GLU A 184 -3.63 -18.89 -10.15
C GLU A 184 -3.58 -17.65 -9.24
N LEU A 185 -4.64 -17.39 -8.50
CA LEU A 185 -4.66 -16.32 -7.50
C LEU A 185 -3.67 -16.58 -6.35
N GLN A 186 -3.48 -17.84 -5.95
CA GLN A 186 -2.47 -18.21 -4.95
C GLN A 186 -1.06 -17.92 -5.46
N THR A 187 -0.77 -18.20 -6.74
CA THR A 187 0.53 -17.88 -7.35
C THR A 187 0.81 -16.38 -7.31
N ILE A 188 -0.19 -15.54 -7.57
CA ILE A 188 -0.08 -14.08 -7.46
C ILE A 188 0.17 -13.65 -5.99
N ARG A 189 -0.57 -14.23 -5.04
CA ARG A 189 -0.36 -13.93 -3.60
C ARG A 189 1.04 -14.29 -3.13
N LEU A 190 1.57 -15.42 -3.57
CA LEU A 190 2.94 -15.84 -3.24
C LEU A 190 3.97 -14.85 -3.81
N LYS A 191 3.83 -14.44 -5.09
CA LYS A 191 4.72 -13.44 -5.70
C LYS A 191 4.72 -12.14 -4.91
N LEU A 192 3.55 -11.62 -4.55
CA LEU A 192 3.42 -10.40 -3.76
C LEU A 192 4.04 -10.54 -2.35
N ALA A 193 3.77 -11.66 -1.69
CA ALA A 193 4.31 -11.95 -0.35
C ALA A 193 5.84 -12.08 -0.38
N ASP A 194 6.40 -12.77 -1.37
CA ASP A 194 7.85 -12.94 -1.54
C ASP A 194 8.56 -11.62 -1.81
N ALA A 195 7.94 -10.76 -2.60
CA ALA A 195 8.42 -9.42 -2.88
C ALA A 195 8.25 -8.45 -1.68
N GLY A 196 7.37 -8.76 -0.71
CA GLY A 196 6.98 -7.83 0.34
C GLY A 196 6.18 -6.64 -0.18
N VAL A 197 5.47 -6.83 -1.28
CA VAL A 197 4.67 -5.80 -1.96
C VAL A 197 3.18 -6.11 -1.78
N ARG A 198 2.36 -5.07 -1.59
CA ARG A 198 0.90 -5.21 -1.47
C ARG A 198 0.19 -4.62 -2.69
N LEU A 199 -0.80 -5.35 -3.17
CA LEU A 199 -1.74 -4.87 -4.17
C LEU A 199 -2.85 -4.07 -3.47
N LEU A 200 -2.89 -2.75 -3.66
CA LEU A 200 -3.86 -1.88 -2.98
C LEU A 200 -5.01 -1.47 -3.89
N THR A 201 -4.72 -1.12 -5.11
CA THR A 201 -5.67 -0.68 -6.11
C THR A 201 -5.72 -1.66 -7.27
N TYR A 202 -6.82 -1.67 -7.99
CA TYR A 202 -6.94 -2.50 -9.18
C TYR A 202 -7.87 -1.84 -10.19
N TYR A 203 -7.35 -1.62 -11.39
CA TYR A 203 -8.12 -1.06 -12.49
C TYR A 203 -8.78 -2.13 -13.35
N LEU A 204 -10.07 -1.96 -13.57
CA LEU A 204 -10.83 -2.62 -14.62
C LEU A 204 -11.78 -1.61 -15.27
N GLN A 205 -11.91 -1.68 -16.60
CA GLN A 205 -12.68 -0.69 -17.36
C GLN A 205 -14.10 -0.54 -16.82
N GLU A 206 -14.81 -1.65 -16.61
CA GLU A 206 -16.18 -1.64 -16.12
C GLU A 206 -16.40 -2.75 -15.10
N ILE A 207 -16.97 -2.42 -13.94
CA ILE A 207 -17.56 -3.41 -13.04
C ILE A 207 -18.91 -3.78 -13.63
N PRO A 208 -19.20 -5.09 -13.87
CA PRO A 208 -20.47 -5.52 -14.45
C PRO A 208 -21.69 -5.04 -13.67
N GLY A 209 -22.75 -4.65 -14.40
CA GLY A 209 -24.00 -4.16 -13.82
C GLY A 209 -24.99 -5.27 -13.42
N ASP A 210 -24.53 -6.51 -13.29
CA ASP A 210 -25.33 -7.65 -12.83
C ASP A 210 -24.76 -8.29 -11.55
N GLU A 211 -25.63 -8.95 -10.78
CA GLU A 211 -25.30 -9.53 -9.47
C GLU A 211 -24.13 -10.53 -9.56
N ALA A 212 -24.12 -11.40 -10.55
CA ALA A 212 -23.11 -12.45 -10.69
C ALA A 212 -21.75 -11.85 -11.10
N GLY A 213 -21.74 -10.85 -11.97
CA GLY A 213 -20.58 -10.12 -12.39
C GLY A 213 -19.95 -9.32 -11.24
N CYS A 214 -20.78 -8.54 -10.53
CA CYS A 214 -20.35 -7.84 -9.32
C CYS A 214 -19.70 -8.82 -8.32
N ARG A 215 -20.37 -9.88 -7.99
CA ARG A 215 -19.87 -10.88 -7.02
C ARG A 215 -18.51 -11.43 -7.43
N ARG A 216 -18.32 -11.80 -8.69
CA ARG A 216 -17.01 -12.28 -9.18
C ARG A 216 -15.90 -11.24 -8.98
N VAL A 217 -16.16 -9.98 -9.30
CA VAL A 217 -15.18 -8.89 -9.15
C VAL A 217 -14.84 -8.68 -7.67
N PHE A 218 -15.84 -8.59 -6.80
CA PHE A 218 -15.61 -8.32 -5.39
C PHE A 218 -14.98 -9.51 -4.65
N GLU A 219 -15.34 -10.75 -5.00
CA GLU A 219 -14.67 -11.97 -4.49
C GLU A 219 -13.20 -12.02 -4.92
N PHE A 220 -12.89 -11.70 -6.18
CA PHE A 220 -11.51 -11.56 -6.65
C PHE A 220 -10.76 -10.52 -5.82
N GLY A 221 -11.33 -9.33 -5.61
CA GLY A 221 -10.71 -8.29 -4.78
C GLY A 221 -10.46 -8.74 -3.34
N ARG A 222 -11.44 -9.40 -2.73
CA ARG A 222 -11.33 -9.96 -1.38
C ARG A 222 -10.20 -11.00 -1.29
N LYS A 223 -10.09 -11.91 -2.27
CA LYS A 223 -9.05 -12.96 -2.31
C LYS A 223 -7.64 -12.41 -2.44
N LEU A 224 -7.47 -11.27 -3.12
CA LEU A 224 -6.17 -10.61 -3.32
C LEU A 224 -5.87 -9.50 -2.31
N GLY A 225 -6.83 -9.14 -1.45
CA GLY A 225 -6.66 -8.08 -0.47
C GLY A 225 -6.71 -6.67 -1.07
N ILE A 226 -7.35 -6.51 -2.23
CA ILE A 226 -7.57 -5.22 -2.88
C ILE A 226 -8.43 -4.33 -1.96
N GLU A 227 -8.02 -3.09 -1.76
CA GLU A 227 -8.73 -2.10 -0.94
C GLU A 227 -9.64 -1.22 -1.79
N THR A 228 -9.28 -0.99 -3.07
CA THR A 228 -10.01 -0.09 -3.96
C THR A 228 -9.99 -0.60 -5.40
N PHE A 229 -11.17 -0.71 -6.00
CA PHE A 229 -11.32 -0.83 -7.45
C PHE A 229 -11.35 0.54 -8.09
N MET A 230 -10.61 0.72 -9.18
CA MET A 230 -10.70 1.88 -10.07
C MET A 230 -11.45 1.46 -11.33
N SER A 231 -12.54 2.16 -11.68
CA SER A 231 -13.40 1.72 -12.78
C SER A 231 -14.27 2.86 -13.29
N GLU A 232 -14.80 2.68 -14.50
CA GLU A 232 -15.76 3.59 -15.15
C GLU A 232 -17.09 2.86 -15.45
N PRO A 233 -17.79 2.39 -14.43
CA PRO A 233 -19.01 1.64 -14.61
C PRO A 233 -20.12 2.53 -15.19
N ARG A 234 -21.13 1.90 -15.79
CA ARG A 234 -22.35 2.61 -16.18
C ARG A 234 -23.05 3.19 -14.96
N VAL A 235 -23.58 4.40 -15.10
CA VAL A 235 -24.22 5.13 -13.98
C VAL A 235 -25.38 4.32 -13.38
N GLU A 236 -26.12 3.59 -14.22
CA GLU A 236 -27.26 2.74 -13.82
C GLU A 236 -26.83 1.53 -12.95
N ALA A 237 -25.57 1.12 -13.02
CA ALA A 237 -25.04 0.02 -12.22
C ALA A 237 -24.58 0.45 -10.83
N LEU A 238 -24.46 1.76 -10.56
CA LEU A 238 -23.84 2.27 -9.34
C LEU A 238 -24.56 1.87 -8.07
N ASP A 239 -25.90 1.73 -8.08
CA ASP A 239 -26.63 1.29 -6.87
C ASP A 239 -26.28 -0.15 -6.48
N LEU A 240 -26.14 -1.02 -7.48
CA LEU A 240 -25.70 -2.41 -7.27
C LEU A 240 -24.25 -2.46 -6.80
N ILE A 241 -23.36 -1.72 -7.47
CA ILE A 241 -21.93 -1.66 -7.14
C ILE A 241 -21.71 -1.12 -5.74
N GLU A 242 -22.45 -0.08 -5.32
CA GLU A 242 -22.40 0.50 -3.98
C GLU A 242 -22.77 -0.53 -2.91
N ARG A 243 -23.82 -1.31 -3.13
CA ARG A 243 -24.20 -2.41 -2.23
C ARG A 243 -23.08 -3.42 -2.05
N PHE A 244 -22.41 -3.82 -3.15
CA PHE A 244 -21.26 -4.73 -3.07
C PHE A 244 -20.03 -4.07 -2.41
N ALA A 245 -19.79 -2.79 -2.66
CA ALA A 245 -18.71 -2.04 -2.01
C ALA A 245 -18.89 -2.04 -0.47
N GLU A 246 -20.12 -1.87 0.01
CA GLU A 246 -20.45 -1.96 1.44
C GLU A 246 -20.35 -3.40 1.97
N GLU A 247 -20.91 -4.39 1.27
CA GLU A 247 -20.88 -5.80 1.66
C GLU A 247 -19.46 -6.31 1.84
N TYR A 248 -18.56 -5.98 0.89
CA TYR A 248 -17.17 -6.45 0.89
C TYR A 248 -16.21 -5.49 1.60
N GLY A 249 -16.64 -4.28 1.93
CA GLY A 249 -15.79 -3.23 2.49
C GLY A 249 -14.63 -2.85 1.56
N ILE A 250 -14.83 -2.89 0.24
CA ILE A 250 -13.89 -2.49 -0.80
C ILE A 250 -14.41 -1.21 -1.44
N ASN A 251 -13.57 -0.20 -1.55
CA ASN A 251 -13.99 1.06 -2.19
C ASN A 251 -14.06 0.91 -3.71
N VAL A 252 -14.91 1.73 -4.33
CA VAL A 252 -14.96 1.89 -5.78
C VAL A 252 -14.66 3.34 -6.12
N ALA A 253 -13.51 3.56 -6.69
CA ALA A 253 -13.05 4.86 -7.12
C ALA A 253 -13.35 5.04 -8.63
N LEU A 254 -14.20 6.03 -8.92
CA LEU A 254 -14.59 6.37 -10.27
C LEU A 254 -13.42 7.02 -10.99
N HIS A 255 -12.93 6.32 -12.02
CA HIS A 255 -11.78 6.77 -12.80
C HIS A 255 -12.19 7.80 -13.87
N ASN A 256 -11.30 8.68 -14.20
CA ASN A 256 -11.51 9.69 -15.24
C ASN A 256 -10.52 9.54 -16.40
N HIS A 257 -11.06 9.47 -17.60
CA HIS A 257 -10.35 9.74 -18.84
C HIS A 257 -10.69 11.14 -19.38
N ASP A 258 -10.45 11.39 -20.67
CA ASP A 258 -10.84 12.64 -21.31
C ASP A 258 -12.36 12.83 -21.33
N PRO A 259 -12.88 14.07 -21.53
CA PRO A 259 -14.31 14.35 -21.47
C PRO A 259 -15.17 13.57 -22.46
N LYS A 260 -14.59 13.13 -23.58
CA LYS A 260 -15.29 12.37 -24.60
C LYS A 260 -15.39 10.88 -24.26
N ALA A 261 -14.30 10.33 -23.74
CA ALA A 261 -14.24 8.92 -23.33
C ALA A 261 -14.99 8.66 -22.02
N SER A 262 -14.94 9.61 -21.07
CA SER A 262 -15.51 9.46 -19.72
C SER A 262 -16.46 10.61 -19.35
N PRO A 263 -17.56 10.82 -20.08
CA PRO A 263 -18.42 12.02 -19.94
C PRO A 263 -19.03 12.18 -18.55
N HIS A 264 -19.20 11.08 -17.80
CA HIS A 264 -19.79 11.10 -16.45
C HIS A 264 -18.75 11.28 -15.33
N TYR A 265 -17.45 11.10 -15.62
CA TYR A 265 -16.41 11.05 -14.59
C TYR A 265 -15.20 11.94 -14.88
N TRP A 266 -15.10 12.58 -16.05
CA TRP A 266 -13.91 13.28 -16.54
C TRP A 266 -13.39 14.41 -15.65
N SER A 267 -14.22 14.98 -14.78
CA SER A 267 -13.86 16.13 -13.96
C SER A 267 -14.26 15.94 -12.51
N PRO A 268 -13.63 16.67 -11.55
CA PRO A 268 -14.04 16.69 -10.16
C PRO A 268 -15.53 16.98 -9.98
N ASP A 269 -16.07 17.97 -10.70
CA ASP A 269 -17.48 18.35 -10.60
C ASP A 269 -18.41 17.24 -11.10
N ALA A 270 -18.03 16.52 -12.16
CA ALA A 270 -18.80 15.39 -12.68
C ALA A 270 -18.84 14.24 -11.67
N ILE A 271 -17.71 13.89 -11.08
CA ILE A 271 -17.64 12.85 -10.03
C ILE A 271 -18.45 13.27 -8.80
N LEU A 272 -18.31 14.50 -8.34
CA LEU A 272 -19.07 15.01 -7.17
C LEU A 272 -20.57 14.94 -7.40
N LYS A 273 -21.03 15.26 -8.60
CA LYS A 273 -22.46 15.14 -8.99
C LYS A 273 -22.94 13.70 -8.88
N VAL A 274 -22.17 12.74 -9.38
CA VAL A 274 -22.52 11.31 -9.31
C VAL A 274 -22.47 10.80 -7.88
N CYS A 275 -21.53 11.29 -7.07
CA CYS A 275 -21.33 10.83 -5.69
C CYS A 275 -22.19 11.58 -4.65
N ALA A 276 -23.00 12.56 -5.05
CA ALA A 276 -23.70 13.47 -4.12
C ALA A 276 -24.54 12.75 -3.07
N VAL A 277 -25.20 11.65 -3.45
CA VAL A 277 -26.12 10.87 -2.58
C VAL A 277 -25.59 9.48 -2.27
N ARG A 278 -24.29 9.21 -2.55
CA ARG A 278 -23.71 7.89 -2.43
C ARG A 278 -22.84 7.74 -1.18
N SER A 279 -22.66 6.50 -0.76
CA SER A 279 -21.76 6.08 0.30
C SER A 279 -20.35 6.69 0.11
N PRO A 280 -19.63 6.95 1.22
CA PRO A 280 -18.21 7.33 1.16
C PRO A 280 -17.29 6.30 0.48
N ARG A 281 -17.77 5.07 0.27
CA ARG A 281 -17.01 4.04 -0.47
C ARG A 281 -16.97 4.28 -1.96
N LEU A 282 -17.81 5.17 -2.49
CA LEU A 282 -17.76 5.65 -3.87
C LEU A 282 -17.18 7.06 -3.90
N GLY A 283 -16.16 7.28 -4.72
CA GLY A 283 -15.48 8.57 -4.87
C GLY A 283 -14.56 8.58 -6.07
N ALA A 284 -13.54 9.42 -6.06
CA ALA A 284 -12.65 9.61 -7.19
C ALA A 284 -11.41 8.72 -7.14
N ALA A 285 -11.09 8.10 -8.28
CA ALA A 285 -9.72 7.76 -8.64
C ALA A 285 -9.21 8.93 -9.51
N ALA A 286 -8.59 9.91 -8.85
CA ALA A 286 -8.21 11.14 -9.56
C ALA A 286 -6.97 10.90 -10.43
N ASP A 287 -7.15 10.68 -11.72
CA ASP A 287 -6.08 10.74 -12.70
C ASP A 287 -5.84 12.20 -13.08
N VAL A 288 -4.80 12.77 -12.48
CA VAL A 288 -4.50 14.19 -12.70
C VAL A 288 -3.87 14.47 -14.08
N GLY A 289 -3.35 13.45 -14.74
CA GLY A 289 -2.82 13.57 -16.10
C GLY A 289 -3.92 13.90 -17.10
N TYR A 290 -5.06 13.20 -17.02
CA TYR A 290 -6.22 13.54 -17.85
C TYR A 290 -6.82 14.90 -17.51
N TRP A 291 -6.83 15.31 -16.23
CA TRP A 291 -7.26 16.66 -15.88
C TRP A 291 -6.36 17.73 -16.51
N MET A 292 -5.05 17.57 -16.42
CA MET A 292 -4.09 18.50 -17.02
C MET A 292 -4.25 18.56 -18.54
N ARG A 293 -4.46 17.41 -19.23
CA ARG A 293 -4.73 17.36 -20.67
C ARG A 293 -6.05 18.02 -21.04
N ALA A 294 -7.03 18.01 -20.15
CA ALA A 294 -8.29 18.72 -20.29
C ALA A 294 -8.22 20.21 -19.89
N GLY A 295 -7.04 20.72 -19.51
CA GLY A 295 -6.84 22.11 -19.09
C GLY A 295 -7.32 22.41 -17.66
N LEU A 296 -7.58 21.39 -16.84
CA LEU A 296 -7.94 21.56 -15.44
C LEU A 296 -6.70 21.68 -14.55
N ASP A 297 -6.78 22.56 -13.56
CA ASP A 297 -5.75 22.64 -12.50
C ASP A 297 -5.93 21.47 -11.51
N PRO A 298 -4.91 20.58 -11.37
CA PRO A 298 -5.04 19.43 -10.49
C PRO A 298 -5.13 19.81 -9.01
N VAL A 299 -4.54 20.92 -8.58
CA VAL A 299 -4.62 21.41 -7.20
C VAL A 299 -6.05 21.82 -6.86
N GLU A 300 -6.71 22.55 -7.76
CA GLU A 300 -8.12 22.90 -7.63
C GLU A 300 -9.03 21.66 -7.68
N GLY A 301 -8.68 20.69 -8.53
CA GLY A 301 -9.39 19.41 -8.61
C GLY A 301 -9.39 18.67 -7.28
N ILE A 302 -8.23 18.53 -6.64
CA ILE A 302 -8.09 17.90 -5.33
C ILE A 302 -8.84 18.68 -4.25
N ARG A 303 -8.75 20.02 -4.28
CA ARG A 303 -9.48 20.88 -3.33
C ARG A 303 -10.98 20.69 -3.40
N LYS A 304 -11.53 20.59 -4.62
CA LYS A 304 -12.95 20.34 -4.86
C LYS A 304 -13.39 18.97 -4.35
N LEU A 305 -12.61 17.92 -4.69
CA LEU A 305 -12.96 16.56 -4.29
C LEU A 305 -12.94 16.37 -2.76
N GLY A 306 -11.96 16.97 -2.09
CA GLY A 306 -11.84 16.82 -0.64
C GLY A 306 -11.91 15.33 -0.21
N PRO A 307 -12.81 14.97 0.73
CA PRO A 307 -12.92 13.60 1.24
C PRO A 307 -13.47 12.59 0.22
N ARG A 308 -13.91 13.03 -0.96
CA ARG A 308 -14.28 12.12 -2.06
C ARG A 308 -13.09 11.61 -2.86
N LEU A 309 -11.88 12.10 -2.60
CA LEU A 309 -10.65 11.50 -3.13
C LEU A 309 -10.39 10.16 -2.45
N ILE A 310 -10.58 9.05 -3.15
CA ILE A 310 -10.31 7.70 -2.65
C ILE A 310 -8.89 7.27 -3.00
N THR A 311 -8.45 7.49 -4.23
CA THR A 311 -7.09 7.17 -4.69
C THR A 311 -6.63 8.19 -5.73
N LEU A 312 -5.33 8.26 -5.97
CA LEU A 312 -4.71 9.23 -6.87
C LEU A 312 -3.84 8.49 -7.88
N GLN A 313 -4.05 8.77 -9.17
CA GLN A 313 -3.08 8.45 -10.23
C GLN A 313 -2.32 9.73 -10.55
N MET A 314 -1.09 9.74 -10.07
CA MET A 314 -0.26 10.93 -10.08
C MET A 314 0.61 10.98 -11.31
N HIS A 315 0.36 11.98 -12.14
CA HIS A 315 1.16 12.40 -13.27
C HIS A 315 1.75 13.79 -13.04
N GLU A 316 2.76 14.13 -13.80
CA GLU A 316 3.15 15.51 -14.05
C GLU A 316 3.44 15.71 -15.52
N LEU A 317 2.87 16.75 -16.13
CA LEU A 317 3.01 17.03 -17.56
C LEU A 317 3.85 18.28 -17.79
N ASP A 318 4.54 18.34 -18.92
CA ASP A 318 5.32 19.48 -19.36
C ASP A 318 4.45 20.71 -19.70
N GLU A 319 3.19 20.48 -20.12
CA GLU A 319 2.20 21.54 -20.36
C GLU A 319 0.78 21.10 -19.98
N LEU A 320 -0.07 22.08 -19.64
CA LEU A 320 -1.50 21.84 -19.34
C LEU A 320 -2.32 21.93 -20.63
N SER A 321 -2.20 20.94 -21.49
CA SER A 321 -2.89 20.88 -22.78
C SER A 321 -3.08 19.43 -23.22
N PRO A 322 -3.93 19.18 -24.24
CA PRO A 322 -4.09 17.84 -24.82
C PRO A 322 -2.78 17.21 -25.36
N ARG A 323 -1.74 18.01 -25.57
CA ARG A 323 -0.42 17.56 -26.05
C ARG A 323 0.55 17.27 -24.89
N GLY A 324 0.18 17.62 -23.66
CA GLY A 324 1.01 17.43 -22.48
C GLY A 324 1.55 16.01 -22.36
N SER A 325 2.85 15.91 -22.17
CA SER A 325 3.60 14.65 -22.05
C SER A 325 4.17 14.50 -20.67
N ASP A 326 4.20 13.27 -20.15
CA ASP A 326 4.73 13.01 -18.81
C ASP A 326 6.19 13.42 -18.68
N VAL A 327 6.51 14.06 -17.56
CA VAL A 327 7.85 14.40 -17.12
C VAL A 327 8.04 14.00 -15.65
N PRO A 328 9.26 13.84 -15.16
CA PRO A 328 9.51 13.55 -13.75
C PRO A 328 8.86 14.58 -12.82
N TRP A 329 8.29 14.12 -11.72
CA TRP A 329 7.58 14.97 -10.77
C TRP A 329 8.47 16.11 -10.25
N GLY A 330 7.92 17.32 -10.19
CA GLY A 330 8.63 18.54 -9.80
C GLY A 330 9.30 19.28 -10.96
N THR A 331 9.20 18.76 -12.19
CA THR A 331 9.85 19.39 -13.36
C THR A 331 8.87 19.93 -14.39
N GLY A 332 7.56 19.71 -14.20
CA GLY A 332 6.53 20.06 -15.16
C GLY A 332 5.63 21.23 -14.75
N ALA A 333 4.58 21.42 -15.55
CA ALA A 333 3.57 22.46 -15.36
C ALA A 333 2.49 22.10 -14.35
N GLY A 334 2.38 20.80 -13.99
CA GLY A 334 1.32 20.27 -13.08
C GLY A 334 1.50 20.65 -11.62
N ARG A 335 2.66 21.22 -11.26
CA ARG A 335 2.96 21.70 -9.90
C ARG A 335 2.81 20.61 -8.83
N ALA A 336 3.40 19.44 -9.07
CA ALA A 336 3.33 18.26 -8.18
C ALA A 336 3.53 18.63 -6.68
N ALA A 337 4.51 19.45 -6.35
CA ALA A 337 4.74 19.87 -4.97
C ALA A 337 3.55 20.62 -4.36
N ALA A 338 2.88 21.47 -5.13
CA ALA A 338 1.70 22.21 -4.64
C ALA A 338 0.52 21.26 -4.44
N LEU A 339 0.34 20.29 -5.33
CA LEU A 339 -0.70 19.27 -5.23
C LEU A 339 -0.53 18.43 -3.94
N PHE A 340 0.66 17.91 -3.66
CA PHE A 340 0.94 17.16 -2.44
C PHE A 340 0.78 18.01 -1.16
N ARG A 341 1.20 19.28 -1.20
CA ARG A 341 0.97 20.19 -0.06
C ARG A 341 -0.52 20.44 0.16
N GLU A 342 -1.33 20.50 -0.90
CA GLU A 342 -2.78 20.62 -0.77
C GLU A 342 -3.43 19.35 -0.19
N ILE A 343 -3.01 18.15 -0.63
CA ILE A 343 -3.43 16.87 -0.04
C ILE A 343 -3.10 16.85 1.47
N HIS A 344 -1.88 17.29 1.83
CA HIS A 344 -1.45 17.40 3.23
C HIS A 344 -2.29 18.40 4.02
N ARG A 345 -2.49 19.61 3.48
CA ARG A 345 -3.29 20.67 4.11
C ARG A 345 -4.73 20.23 4.40
N LEU A 346 -5.31 19.44 3.50
CA LEU A 346 -6.66 18.88 3.64
C LEU A 346 -6.72 17.63 4.54
N GLY A 347 -5.58 17.12 4.99
CA GLY A 347 -5.50 15.89 5.80
C GLY A 347 -5.93 14.64 5.06
N LEU A 348 -5.87 14.62 3.72
CA LEU A 348 -6.33 13.51 2.90
C LEU A 348 -5.35 12.33 2.95
N ARG A 349 -5.92 11.13 2.97
CA ARG A 349 -5.18 9.86 3.03
C ARG A 349 -5.73 8.91 1.97
N PRO A 350 -5.37 9.11 0.69
CA PRO A 350 -5.84 8.23 -0.36
C PRO A 350 -5.40 6.78 -0.13
N THR A 351 -6.16 5.82 -0.65
CA THR A 351 -5.81 4.39 -0.60
C THR A 351 -4.40 4.17 -1.10
N MET A 352 -4.05 4.80 -2.21
CA MET A 352 -2.71 4.82 -2.77
C MET A 352 -2.46 6.16 -3.46
N ILE A 353 -1.26 6.66 -3.35
CA ILE A 353 -0.70 7.63 -4.29
C ILE A 353 -0.04 6.78 -5.37
N GLY A 354 -0.77 6.55 -6.45
CA GLY A 354 -0.34 5.73 -7.57
C GLY A 354 0.55 6.54 -8.50
N LEU A 355 1.83 6.20 -8.58
CA LEU A 355 2.72 6.75 -9.59
C LEU A 355 2.33 6.16 -10.93
N GLU A 356 1.90 7.01 -11.85
CA GLU A 356 1.69 6.63 -13.24
C GLU A 356 2.52 7.53 -14.16
N TYR A 357 3.21 6.90 -15.12
CA TYR A 357 4.11 7.58 -16.06
C TYR A 357 3.90 7.00 -17.46
N SER A 358 3.26 7.75 -18.33
CA SER A 358 2.75 7.29 -19.63
C SER A 358 3.59 7.76 -20.81
N LYS A 359 4.93 7.78 -20.65
CA LYS A 359 5.87 8.14 -21.69
C LYS A 359 7.01 7.14 -21.74
N ASP A 360 7.48 6.82 -22.96
CA ASP A 360 8.61 5.92 -23.21
C ASP A 360 8.55 4.60 -22.43
N PHE A 361 7.44 3.89 -22.57
CA PHE A 361 7.12 2.68 -21.79
C PHE A 361 8.20 1.57 -21.81
N ASP A 362 9.11 1.60 -22.77
CA ASP A 362 10.22 0.65 -22.84
C ASP A 362 11.42 1.08 -21.99
N ASN A 363 11.60 2.39 -21.74
CA ASN A 363 12.78 2.96 -21.07
C ASN A 363 12.43 3.99 -19.98
N ASN A 364 11.23 3.92 -19.39
CA ASN A 364 10.76 4.93 -18.43
C ASN A 364 11.27 4.73 -16.99
N PHE A 365 12.03 3.68 -16.70
CA PHE A 365 12.42 3.31 -15.34
C PHE A 365 13.15 4.44 -14.60
N ASP A 366 14.11 5.10 -15.23
CA ASP A 366 14.88 6.17 -14.61
C ASP A 366 14.02 7.43 -14.35
N ALA A 367 13.08 7.74 -15.23
CA ALA A 367 12.13 8.83 -15.02
C ALA A 367 11.18 8.53 -13.85
N VAL A 368 10.73 7.28 -13.75
CA VAL A 368 9.91 6.79 -12.62
C VAL A 368 10.70 6.84 -11.31
N ALA A 369 11.99 6.46 -11.32
CA ALA A 369 12.87 6.58 -10.15
C ALA A 369 13.02 8.05 -9.69
N GLN A 370 13.11 9.00 -10.61
CA GLN A 370 13.14 10.43 -10.28
C GLN A 370 11.83 10.90 -9.61
N CYS A 371 10.68 10.37 -10.01
CA CYS A 371 9.40 10.63 -9.35
C CYS A 371 9.40 10.10 -7.91
N VAL A 372 9.93 8.90 -7.68
CA VAL A 372 10.09 8.32 -6.33
C VAL A 372 11.01 9.19 -5.47
N ASP A 373 12.14 9.64 -6.01
CA ASP A 373 13.07 10.52 -5.31
C ASP A 373 12.44 11.87 -4.95
N PHE A 374 11.64 12.44 -5.86
CA PHE A 374 10.88 13.65 -5.58
C PHE A 374 9.92 13.44 -4.40
N PHE A 375 9.12 12.36 -4.42
CA PHE A 375 8.21 12.03 -3.33
C PHE A 375 8.96 11.84 -2.00
N ASN A 376 10.06 11.10 -2.01
CA ASN A 376 10.86 10.84 -0.81
C ASN A 376 11.38 12.14 -0.16
N ARG A 377 11.85 13.09 -0.96
CA ARG A 377 12.26 14.41 -0.43
C ARG A 377 11.06 15.17 0.16
N LEU A 378 9.95 15.17 -0.55
CA LEU A 378 8.77 15.92 -0.14
C LEU A 378 8.13 15.41 1.15
N VAL A 379 8.04 14.09 1.34
CA VAL A 379 7.49 13.54 2.59
C VAL A 379 8.39 13.81 3.80
N LEU A 380 9.71 13.88 3.60
CA LEU A 380 10.64 14.29 4.66
C LEU A 380 10.45 15.76 5.06
N GLU A 381 10.08 16.63 4.10
CA GLU A 381 9.74 18.02 4.37
C GLU A 381 8.41 18.17 5.11
N LEU A 382 7.39 17.42 4.71
CA LEU A 382 6.01 17.58 5.17
C LEU A 382 5.69 16.83 6.46
N ALA A 383 6.35 15.71 6.71
CA ALA A 383 6.01 14.87 7.84
C ALA A 383 6.35 15.54 9.18
N PRO A 384 5.48 15.40 10.18
CA PRO A 384 5.81 15.85 11.53
C PRO A 384 7.05 15.11 12.04
N PRO A 385 7.84 15.75 12.94
CA PRO A 385 8.97 15.06 13.55
C PRO A 385 8.49 13.79 14.25
N PRO A 386 9.38 12.77 14.40
CA PRO A 386 9.07 11.62 15.24
C PRO A 386 8.61 12.08 16.63
N ALA A 387 7.64 11.38 17.21
CA ALA A 387 7.23 11.66 18.58
C ALA A 387 8.46 11.52 19.50
N PRO A 388 8.63 12.42 20.49
CA PRO A 388 9.69 12.23 21.46
C PRO A 388 9.49 10.90 22.18
N PRO A 389 10.58 10.20 22.57
CA PRO A 389 10.48 8.98 23.35
C PRO A 389 9.63 9.25 24.59
N ARG A 390 8.65 8.39 24.86
CA ARG A 390 7.82 8.52 26.06
C ARG A 390 8.70 8.38 27.29
N PRO A 391 8.49 9.22 28.33
CA PRO A 391 9.31 9.22 29.54
C PRO A 391 9.27 7.91 30.32
#